data_1db86cfb8264aa25d261619decab5928
#
_entry.id   1db86cfb8264aa25d261619decab5928
#
_cell.length_a   1.000
_cell.length_b   1.000
_cell.length_c   1.000
_cell.angle_alpha   90.00
_cell.angle_beta   90.00
_cell.angle_gamma   90.00
#
_symmetry.space_group_name_H-M   'P 1'
#
loop_
_entity.id
_entity.type
_entity.pdbx_description
1 polymer ?
#
loop_
_entity_poly.entity_id
_entity_poly.type
_entity_poly.pdbx_seq_one_letter_code
_entity_poly.pdbx_strand_id
1 'polypeptide(L)'
;MSSNKSFSTETSERYSRALYEVAKESGELEKIESNIETFKLTLKESLELKNFIYNPTHSIENQNKVMNILSNELKFTKNLKNFFLLLIKKRRIFFISKIIDSFSKLCMKKKGELKASLISSKELSKDELDVISKDLSQSMGSTIKFDYKVDKDLIGGLKLQLGSFMIDTSIKNKLKKFEQKMLEN
;
A
#
# COMPACT_ATOMS: atom_id res chain seq x y z
N MET A 1 -4.22 -24.24 -8.45
CA MET A 1 -3.65 -23.20 -7.53
C MET A 1 -4.18 -21.76 -7.79
N SER A 2 -4.94 -21.52 -8.85
CA SER A 2 -5.47 -20.18 -9.21
C SER A 2 -6.67 -19.73 -8.37
N SER A 3 -7.56 -20.63 -7.90
CA SER A 3 -8.78 -20.29 -7.19
C SER A 3 -8.61 -19.63 -5.81
N ASN A 4 -7.59 -20.05 -5.06
CA ASN A 4 -7.32 -19.50 -3.71
C ASN A 4 -6.81 -18.05 -3.74
N LYS A 5 -6.13 -17.63 -4.81
CA LYS A 5 -5.64 -16.26 -4.97
C LYS A 5 -6.78 -15.31 -5.29
N SER A 6 -7.74 -15.75 -6.09
CA SER A 6 -8.94 -15.01 -6.44
C SER A 6 -9.85 -14.77 -5.21
N PHE A 7 -10.16 -15.84 -4.43
CA PHE A 7 -11.00 -15.75 -3.24
C PHE A 7 -10.43 -14.80 -2.17
N SER A 8 -9.11 -14.84 -1.93
CA SER A 8 -8.48 -13.95 -0.95
C SER A 8 -8.52 -12.48 -1.36
N THR A 9 -8.41 -12.20 -2.66
CA THR A 9 -8.46 -10.84 -3.21
C THR A 9 -9.88 -10.28 -3.13
N GLU A 10 -10.87 -11.04 -3.57
CA GLU A 10 -12.28 -10.64 -3.51
C GLU A 10 -12.76 -10.41 -2.06
N THR A 11 -12.38 -11.30 -1.15
CA THR A 11 -12.67 -11.12 0.27
C THR A 11 -12.03 -9.84 0.82
N SER A 12 -10.76 -9.59 0.50
CA SER A 12 -10.07 -8.39 0.97
C SER A 12 -10.68 -7.11 0.42
N GLU A 13 -11.08 -7.10 -0.83
CA GLU A 13 -11.78 -5.96 -1.44
C GLU A 13 -13.15 -5.70 -0.82
N ARG A 14 -13.91 -6.74 -0.48
CA ARG A 14 -15.21 -6.61 0.18
C ARG A 14 -15.08 -5.98 1.56
N TYR A 15 -14.13 -6.45 2.36
CA TYR A 15 -13.89 -5.88 3.70
C TYR A 15 -13.31 -4.48 3.63
N SER A 16 -12.44 -4.18 2.68
CA SER A 16 -11.90 -2.83 2.51
C SER A 16 -12.98 -1.82 2.11
N ARG A 17 -13.92 -2.21 1.23
CA ARG A 17 -15.08 -1.35 0.90
C ARG A 17 -15.97 -1.12 2.10
N ALA A 18 -16.30 -2.18 2.87
CA ALA A 18 -17.11 -2.03 4.07
C ALA A 18 -16.47 -1.09 5.09
N LEU A 19 -15.15 -1.22 5.33
CA LEU A 19 -14.42 -0.31 6.23
C LEU A 19 -14.44 1.13 5.70
N TYR A 20 -14.26 1.31 4.38
CA TYR A 20 -14.29 2.63 3.76
C TYR A 20 -15.66 3.31 3.92
N GLU A 21 -16.77 2.61 3.68
CA GLU A 21 -18.11 3.16 3.83
C GLU A 21 -18.40 3.53 5.29
N VAL A 22 -18.06 2.66 6.25
CA VAL A 22 -18.20 2.97 7.68
C VAL A 22 -17.36 4.18 8.09
N ALA A 23 -16.11 4.26 7.60
CA ALA A 23 -15.21 5.38 7.87
C ALA A 23 -15.74 6.71 7.29
N LYS A 24 -16.35 6.64 6.10
CA LYS A 24 -16.94 7.79 5.43
C LYS A 24 -18.22 8.26 6.15
N GLU A 25 -19.12 7.34 6.48
CA GLU A 25 -20.38 7.65 7.19
C GLU A 25 -20.13 8.24 8.57
N SER A 26 -19.10 7.78 9.28
CA SER A 26 -18.73 8.30 10.61
C SER A 26 -17.90 9.59 10.55
N GLY A 27 -17.46 10.04 9.38
CA GLY A 27 -16.57 11.20 9.23
C GLY A 27 -15.15 10.97 9.79
N GLU A 28 -14.76 9.74 10.03
CA GLU A 28 -13.47 9.38 10.66
C GLU A 28 -12.43 8.85 9.67
N LEU A 29 -12.61 9.07 8.36
CA LEU A 29 -11.79 8.47 7.32
C LEU A 29 -10.28 8.76 7.51
N GLU A 30 -9.90 10.01 7.75
CA GLU A 30 -8.50 10.41 7.94
C GLU A 30 -7.89 9.78 9.20
N LYS A 31 -8.66 9.71 10.29
CA LYS A 31 -8.21 9.06 11.53
C LYS A 31 -8.00 7.57 11.34
N ILE A 32 -8.92 6.91 10.63
CA ILE A 32 -8.81 5.47 10.33
C ILE A 32 -7.64 5.20 9.39
N GLU A 33 -7.39 6.04 8.39
CA GLU A 33 -6.20 5.92 7.54
C GLU A 33 -4.91 6.02 8.35
N SER A 34 -4.79 7.04 9.22
CA SER A 34 -3.62 7.20 10.08
C SER A 34 -3.43 6.02 11.04
N ASN A 35 -4.49 5.54 11.66
CA ASN A 35 -4.44 4.35 12.52
C ASN A 35 -4.00 3.09 11.75
N ILE A 36 -4.47 2.93 10.52
CA ILE A 36 -4.09 1.81 9.65
C ILE A 36 -2.61 1.88 9.26
N GLU A 37 -2.09 3.06 8.96
CA GLU A 37 -0.66 3.23 8.68
C GLU A 37 0.20 2.89 9.91
N THR A 38 -0.18 3.37 11.09
CA THR A 38 0.48 3.03 12.34
C THR A 38 0.45 1.52 12.59
N PHE A 39 -0.70 0.88 12.43
CA PHE A 39 -0.81 -0.58 12.57
C PHE A 39 0.04 -1.35 11.56
N LYS A 40 0.13 -0.86 10.33
CA LYS A 40 0.98 -1.45 9.28
C LYS A 40 2.47 -1.37 9.62
N LEU A 41 2.91 -0.26 10.21
CA LEU A 41 4.29 -0.11 10.70
C LEU A 41 4.55 -1.08 11.86
N THR A 42 3.66 -1.13 12.85
CA THR A 42 3.76 -2.06 13.99
C THR A 42 3.83 -3.53 13.53
N LEU A 43 3.03 -3.90 12.51
CA LEU A 43 3.09 -5.25 11.91
C LEU A 43 4.41 -5.56 11.19
N LYS A 44 5.10 -4.55 10.67
CA LYS A 44 6.40 -4.73 10.03
C LYS A 44 7.52 -4.85 11.05
N GLU A 45 7.44 -4.10 12.14
CA GLU A 45 8.46 -4.05 13.19
C GLU A 45 8.39 -5.25 14.14
N SER A 46 7.17 -5.74 14.46
CA SER A 46 6.97 -6.87 15.37
C SER A 46 6.73 -8.18 14.63
N LEU A 47 7.77 -9.01 14.58
CA LEU A 47 7.66 -10.37 14.04
C LEU A 47 6.71 -11.25 14.88
N GLU A 48 6.67 -11.03 16.20
CA GLU A 48 5.79 -11.74 17.12
C GLU A 48 4.32 -11.46 16.83
N LEU A 49 3.96 -10.18 16.67
CA LEU A 49 2.60 -9.78 16.31
C LEU A 49 2.20 -10.33 14.95
N LYS A 50 3.10 -10.30 13.99
CA LYS A 50 2.87 -10.88 12.68
C LYS A 50 2.59 -12.38 12.78
N ASN A 51 3.45 -13.14 13.47
CA ASN A 51 3.27 -14.57 13.66
C ASN A 51 1.98 -14.88 14.41
N PHE A 52 1.63 -14.09 15.43
CA PHE A 52 0.40 -14.26 16.18
C PHE A 52 -0.85 -14.09 15.29
N ILE A 53 -0.89 -13.07 14.45
CA ILE A 53 -2.04 -12.79 13.56
C ILE A 53 -2.20 -13.86 12.48
N TYR A 54 -1.09 -14.36 11.94
CA TYR A 54 -1.13 -15.36 10.87
C TYR A 54 -1.28 -16.80 11.37
N ASN A 55 -1.14 -17.04 12.68
CA ASN A 55 -1.29 -18.37 13.24
C ASN A 55 -2.80 -18.68 13.48
N PRO A 56 -3.39 -19.65 12.77
CA PRO A 56 -4.79 -19.97 12.87
C PRO A 56 -5.14 -20.75 14.15
N THR A 57 -4.14 -21.21 14.93
CA THR A 57 -4.36 -22.04 16.13
C THR A 57 -4.80 -21.25 17.34
N HIS A 58 -4.60 -19.93 17.34
CA HIS A 58 -5.02 -19.07 18.44
C HIS A 58 -6.54 -19.02 18.58
N SER A 59 -7.01 -19.10 19.84
CA SER A 59 -8.43 -18.96 20.14
C SER A 59 -8.92 -17.54 19.82
N ILE A 60 -10.22 -17.43 19.50
CA ILE A 60 -10.88 -16.13 19.27
C ILE A 60 -10.70 -15.21 20.49
N GLU A 61 -10.79 -15.78 21.71
CA GLU A 61 -10.64 -15.04 22.95
C GLU A 61 -9.25 -14.41 23.09
N ASN A 62 -8.19 -15.17 22.80
CA ASN A 62 -6.81 -14.68 22.85
C ASN A 62 -6.57 -13.62 21.78
N GLN A 63 -7.07 -13.83 20.56
CA GLN A 63 -6.97 -12.83 19.49
C GLN A 63 -7.71 -11.54 19.86
N ASN A 64 -8.89 -11.63 20.47
CA ASN A 64 -9.64 -10.46 20.96
C ASN A 64 -8.90 -9.72 22.07
N LYS A 65 -8.30 -10.42 23.03
CA LYS A 65 -7.51 -9.80 24.11
C LYS A 65 -6.34 -8.99 23.56
N VAL A 66 -5.55 -9.60 22.69
CA VAL A 66 -4.40 -8.92 22.05
C VAL A 66 -4.86 -7.72 21.21
N MET A 67 -5.93 -7.88 20.42
CA MET A 67 -6.43 -6.77 19.60
C MET A 67 -7.01 -5.63 20.45
N ASN A 68 -7.63 -5.93 21.60
CA ASN A 68 -8.10 -4.90 22.51
C ASN A 68 -6.94 -4.10 23.12
N ILE A 69 -5.85 -4.77 23.52
CA ILE A 69 -4.64 -4.13 24.05
C ILE A 69 -4.04 -3.22 22.97
N LEU A 70 -3.81 -3.74 21.77
CA LEU A 70 -3.28 -2.98 20.65
C LEU A 70 -4.15 -1.78 20.29
N SER A 71 -5.47 -1.96 20.29
CA SER A 71 -6.40 -0.87 19.98
C SER A 71 -6.34 0.27 20.99
N ASN A 72 -6.08 -0.05 22.27
CA ASN A 72 -5.94 0.94 23.32
C ASN A 72 -4.57 1.65 23.22
N GLU A 73 -3.49 0.90 23.06
CA GLU A 73 -2.12 1.45 22.93
C GLU A 73 -1.98 2.36 21.70
N LEU A 74 -2.49 1.91 20.56
CA LEU A 74 -2.43 2.66 19.29
C LEU A 74 -3.57 3.66 19.12
N LYS A 75 -4.43 3.82 20.13
CA LYS A 75 -5.57 4.77 20.16
C LYS A 75 -6.46 4.65 18.92
N PHE A 76 -6.84 3.41 18.57
CA PHE A 76 -7.71 3.17 17.43
C PHE A 76 -9.10 3.77 17.65
N THR A 77 -9.71 4.23 16.56
CA THR A 77 -11.12 4.62 16.59
C THR A 77 -12.01 3.42 16.93
N LYS A 78 -13.15 3.68 17.54
CA LYS A 78 -14.12 2.64 17.91
C LYS A 78 -14.54 1.78 16.70
N ASN A 79 -14.71 2.43 15.55
CA ASN A 79 -15.10 1.77 14.31
C ASN A 79 -14.01 0.82 13.79
N LEU A 80 -12.74 1.24 13.82
CA LEU A 80 -11.62 0.39 13.43
C LEU A 80 -11.44 -0.80 14.39
N LYS A 81 -11.56 -0.57 15.71
CA LYS A 81 -11.53 -1.63 16.71
C LYS A 81 -12.63 -2.67 16.47
N ASN A 82 -13.87 -2.24 16.27
CA ASN A 82 -14.99 -3.12 15.98
C ASN A 82 -14.77 -3.90 14.68
N PHE A 83 -14.19 -3.29 13.68
CA PHE A 83 -13.83 -3.94 12.43
C PHE A 83 -12.83 -5.08 12.65
N PHE A 84 -11.77 -4.87 13.42
CA PHE A 84 -10.81 -5.94 13.74
C PHE A 84 -11.46 -7.08 14.53
N LEU A 85 -12.29 -6.78 15.53
CA LEU A 85 -13.04 -7.79 16.29
C LEU A 85 -13.98 -8.59 15.38
N LEU A 86 -14.61 -7.95 14.39
CA LEU A 86 -15.41 -8.63 13.37
C LEU A 86 -14.59 -9.60 12.54
N LEU A 87 -13.38 -9.20 12.10
CA LEU A 87 -12.47 -10.07 11.34
C LEU A 87 -12.06 -11.29 12.16
N ILE A 88 -11.78 -11.12 13.46
CA ILE A 88 -11.46 -12.22 14.39
C ILE A 88 -12.66 -13.15 14.53
N LYS A 89 -13.85 -12.62 14.80
CA LYS A 89 -15.10 -13.40 14.93
C LYS A 89 -15.39 -14.24 13.68
N LYS A 90 -15.08 -13.70 12.50
CA LYS A 90 -15.25 -14.39 11.22
C LYS A 90 -14.07 -15.28 10.82
N ARG A 91 -13.06 -15.43 11.68
CA ARG A 91 -11.83 -16.18 11.39
C ARG A 91 -11.10 -15.71 10.13
N ARG A 92 -11.09 -14.38 9.90
CA ARG A 92 -10.50 -13.76 8.69
C ARG A 92 -9.39 -12.76 8.98
N ILE A 93 -8.92 -12.72 10.24
CA ILE A 93 -7.85 -11.80 10.66
C ILE A 93 -6.53 -12.03 9.89
N PHE A 94 -6.25 -13.25 9.45
CA PHE A 94 -5.06 -13.56 8.65
C PHE A 94 -5.03 -12.89 7.27
N PHE A 95 -6.17 -12.35 6.77
CA PHE A 95 -6.21 -11.53 5.58
C PHE A 95 -5.91 -10.05 5.84
N ILE A 96 -5.64 -9.65 7.08
CA ILE A 96 -5.56 -8.25 7.49
C ILE A 96 -4.62 -7.42 6.63
N SER A 97 -3.41 -7.91 6.29
CA SER A 97 -2.47 -7.17 5.46
C SER A 97 -3.04 -6.88 4.07
N LYS A 98 -3.72 -7.86 3.46
CA LYS A 98 -4.35 -7.66 2.14
C LYS A 98 -5.54 -6.71 2.21
N ILE A 99 -6.31 -6.77 3.31
CA ILE A 99 -7.46 -5.87 3.55
C ILE A 99 -6.96 -4.43 3.69
N ILE A 100 -5.91 -4.22 4.49
CA ILE A 100 -5.29 -2.92 4.71
C ILE A 100 -4.72 -2.36 3.39
N ASP A 101 -4.01 -3.17 2.62
CA ASP A 101 -3.46 -2.74 1.32
C ASP A 101 -4.58 -2.39 0.32
N SER A 102 -5.67 -3.17 0.31
CA SER A 102 -6.85 -2.87 -0.52
C SER A 102 -7.57 -1.61 -0.06
N PHE A 103 -7.67 -1.38 1.26
CA PHE A 103 -8.25 -0.17 1.83
C PHE A 103 -7.44 1.07 1.44
N SER A 104 -6.11 1.04 1.62
CA SER A 104 -5.23 2.14 1.25
C SER A 104 -5.34 2.47 -0.25
N LYS A 105 -5.38 1.45 -1.13
CA LYS A 105 -5.61 1.63 -2.56
C LYS A 105 -6.96 2.26 -2.87
N LEU A 106 -8.01 1.85 -2.16
CA LEU A 106 -9.36 2.38 -2.33
C LEU A 106 -9.43 3.86 -1.91
N CYS A 107 -8.83 4.22 -0.77
CA CYS A 107 -8.75 5.60 -0.31
C CYS A 107 -8.02 6.49 -1.31
N MET A 108 -6.85 6.06 -1.81
CA MET A 108 -6.11 6.79 -2.85
C MET A 108 -6.96 6.99 -4.11
N LYS A 109 -7.61 5.92 -4.59
CA LYS A 109 -8.48 6.00 -5.77
C LYS A 109 -9.63 6.97 -5.58
N LYS A 110 -10.25 6.99 -4.40
CA LYS A 110 -11.38 7.88 -4.09
C LYS A 110 -10.96 9.34 -3.87
N LYS A 111 -9.73 9.57 -3.40
CA LYS A 111 -9.11 10.90 -3.30
C LYS A 111 -8.59 11.43 -4.64
N GLY A 112 -8.66 10.64 -5.71
CA GLY A 112 -8.03 10.99 -6.99
C GLY A 112 -6.51 11.00 -6.91
N GLU A 113 -5.93 10.33 -5.93
CA GLU A 113 -4.48 10.20 -5.78
C GLU A 113 -3.98 8.99 -6.58
N LEU A 114 -2.92 9.21 -7.34
CA LEU A 114 -2.23 8.15 -8.08
C LEU A 114 -0.90 7.84 -7.38
N LYS A 115 -0.63 6.56 -7.20
CA LYS A 115 0.67 6.12 -6.70
C LYS A 115 1.60 5.85 -7.88
N ALA A 116 2.73 6.57 -7.93
CA ALA A 116 3.77 6.37 -8.91
C ALA A 116 5.03 5.84 -8.23
N SER A 117 5.71 4.88 -8.86
CA SER A 117 7.05 4.45 -8.46
C SER A 117 8.06 5.25 -9.27
N LEU A 118 8.94 5.98 -8.58
CA LEU A 118 10.02 6.75 -9.17
C LEU A 118 11.36 6.15 -8.73
N ILE A 119 12.14 5.73 -9.71
CA ILE A 119 13.49 5.18 -9.47
C ILE A 119 14.48 6.08 -10.19
N SER A 120 15.49 6.57 -9.49
CA SER A 120 16.56 7.39 -10.07
C SER A 120 17.93 6.74 -9.84
N SER A 121 18.91 7.11 -10.65
CA SER A 121 20.30 6.65 -10.51
C SER A 121 21.04 7.31 -9.36
N LYS A 122 20.59 8.48 -8.90
CA LYS A 122 21.16 9.28 -7.80
C LYS A 122 20.06 9.83 -6.93
N GLU A 123 20.41 10.21 -5.71
CA GLU A 123 19.46 10.86 -4.81
C GLU A 123 18.95 12.17 -5.42
N LEU A 124 17.64 12.35 -5.37
CA LEU A 124 16.93 13.57 -5.72
C LEU A 124 16.64 14.37 -4.47
N SER A 125 16.77 15.68 -4.55
CA SER A 125 16.36 16.59 -3.49
C SER A 125 14.84 16.61 -3.32
N LYS A 126 14.35 17.09 -2.20
CA LYS A 126 12.91 17.26 -1.97
C LYS A 126 12.30 18.21 -3.01
N ASP A 127 13.01 19.29 -3.35
CA ASP A 127 12.54 20.27 -4.31
C ASP A 127 12.41 19.67 -5.73
N GLU A 128 13.36 18.82 -6.15
CA GLU A 128 13.27 18.11 -7.43
C GLU A 128 12.08 17.12 -7.46
N LEU A 129 11.84 16.40 -6.36
CA LEU A 129 10.68 15.51 -6.24
C LEU A 129 9.36 16.28 -6.29
N ASP A 130 9.30 17.46 -5.66
CA ASP A 130 8.11 18.31 -5.65
C ASP A 130 7.82 18.89 -7.04
N VAL A 131 8.85 19.28 -7.79
CA VAL A 131 8.71 19.76 -9.18
C VAL A 131 8.15 18.63 -10.05
N ILE A 132 8.76 17.45 -10.01
CA ILE A 132 8.29 16.27 -10.77
C ILE A 132 6.85 15.93 -10.39
N SER A 133 6.50 16.02 -9.08
CA SER A 133 5.14 15.75 -8.59
C SER A 133 4.13 16.74 -9.17
N LYS A 134 4.46 18.03 -9.18
CA LYS A 134 3.59 19.08 -9.72
C LYS A 134 3.36 18.93 -11.22
N ASP A 135 4.42 18.74 -11.99
CA ASP A 135 4.35 18.59 -13.45
C ASP A 135 3.50 17.39 -13.86
N LEU A 136 3.71 16.25 -13.19
CA LEU A 136 2.92 15.05 -13.43
C LEU A 136 1.47 15.19 -12.97
N SER A 137 1.24 15.86 -11.83
CA SER A 137 -0.11 16.11 -11.31
C SER A 137 -0.91 17.02 -12.24
N GLN A 138 -0.28 18.05 -12.80
CA GLN A 138 -0.90 18.91 -13.82
C GLN A 138 -1.23 18.16 -15.10
N SER A 139 -0.31 17.32 -15.57
CA SER A 139 -0.49 16.54 -16.80
C SER A 139 -1.58 15.47 -16.66
N MET A 140 -1.76 14.91 -15.46
CA MET A 140 -2.68 13.78 -15.19
C MET A 140 -4.00 14.22 -14.55
N GLY A 141 -4.13 15.47 -14.12
CA GLY A 141 -5.33 15.96 -13.40
C GLY A 141 -5.57 15.28 -12.05
N SER A 142 -4.53 14.73 -11.43
CA SER A 142 -4.61 13.93 -10.21
C SER A 142 -3.38 14.15 -9.33
N THR A 143 -3.53 14.15 -8.02
CA THR A 143 -2.41 14.24 -7.09
C THR A 143 -1.57 12.97 -7.15
N ILE A 144 -0.25 13.10 -7.38
CA ILE A 144 0.65 11.95 -7.49
C ILE A 144 1.50 11.81 -6.22
N LYS A 145 1.43 10.63 -5.59
CA LYS A 145 2.31 10.24 -4.48
C LYS A 145 3.40 9.32 -4.98
N PHE A 146 4.66 9.68 -4.73
CA PHE A 146 5.80 8.87 -5.14
C PHE A 146 6.20 7.83 -4.09
N ASP A 147 6.45 6.60 -4.59
CA ASP A 147 7.29 5.61 -3.92
C ASP A 147 8.68 5.73 -4.54
N TYR A 148 9.55 6.50 -3.88
CA TYR A 148 10.86 6.87 -4.42
C TYR A 148 11.94 5.89 -3.98
N LYS A 149 12.79 5.48 -4.92
CA LYS A 149 13.95 4.61 -4.68
C LYS A 149 15.14 5.05 -5.50
N VAL A 150 16.33 4.82 -4.96
CA VAL A 150 17.60 5.02 -5.69
C VAL A 150 18.10 3.66 -6.14
N ASP A 151 18.44 3.56 -7.43
CA ASP A 151 19.04 2.38 -8.05
C ASP A 151 20.23 2.82 -8.93
N LYS A 152 21.43 2.58 -8.46
CA LYS A 152 22.68 2.95 -9.16
C LYS A 152 22.89 2.15 -10.45
N ASP A 153 22.24 1.00 -10.59
CA ASP A 153 22.34 0.15 -11.78
C ASP A 153 21.69 0.78 -13.02
N LEU A 154 20.93 1.86 -12.87
CA LEU A 154 20.40 2.63 -13.98
C LEU A 154 21.49 3.43 -14.73
N ILE A 155 22.69 3.58 -14.13
CA ILE A 155 23.83 4.37 -14.64
C ILE A 155 23.50 5.86 -14.68
N GLY A 156 22.32 6.25 -15.17
CA GLY A 156 21.82 7.62 -15.29
C GLY A 156 20.36 7.65 -15.70
N GLY A 157 19.72 8.82 -15.52
CA GLY A 157 18.31 9.01 -15.83
C GLY A 157 17.38 8.51 -14.75
N LEU A 158 16.11 8.34 -15.08
CA LEU A 158 15.06 7.93 -14.16
C LEU A 158 14.05 6.98 -14.83
N LYS A 159 13.39 6.19 -14.00
CA LYS A 159 12.30 5.30 -14.38
C LYS A 159 11.07 5.66 -13.56
N LEU A 160 9.99 5.97 -14.25
CA LEU A 160 8.69 6.30 -13.66
C LEU A 160 7.68 5.23 -14.05
N GLN A 161 6.96 4.71 -13.08
CA GLN A 161 5.85 3.79 -13.31
C GLN A 161 4.59 4.29 -12.60
N LEU A 162 3.53 4.47 -13.39
CA LEU A 162 2.22 4.91 -12.93
C LEU A 162 1.17 3.87 -13.37
N GLY A 163 0.82 2.96 -12.49
CA GLY A 163 -0.05 1.83 -12.84
C GLY A 163 0.55 0.97 -13.97
N SER A 164 -0.12 0.92 -15.12
CA SER A 164 0.36 0.21 -16.32
C SER A 164 1.26 1.06 -17.22
N PHE A 165 1.33 2.37 -16.98
CA PHE A 165 2.15 3.28 -17.76
C PHE A 165 3.56 3.34 -17.18
N MET A 166 4.57 3.20 -18.04
CA MET A 166 5.98 3.23 -17.65
C MET A 166 6.79 4.08 -18.62
N ILE A 167 7.54 5.02 -18.04
CA ILE A 167 8.55 5.80 -18.75
C ILE A 167 9.91 5.39 -18.19
N ASP A 168 10.81 4.96 -19.05
CA ASP A 168 12.17 4.59 -18.69
C ASP A 168 13.15 5.39 -19.57
N THR A 169 13.74 6.43 -18.97
CA THR A 169 14.75 7.30 -19.60
C THR A 169 16.16 6.92 -19.19
N SER A 170 16.36 5.77 -18.52
CA SER A 170 17.66 5.34 -18.02
C SER A 170 18.66 5.11 -19.17
N ILE A 171 19.93 5.39 -18.87
CA ILE A 171 21.03 5.11 -19.80
C ILE A 171 21.13 3.61 -20.06
N LYS A 172 20.91 2.79 -19.02
CA LYS A 172 20.88 1.32 -19.16
C LYS A 172 19.89 0.86 -20.24
N ASN A 173 18.66 1.41 -20.23
CA ASN A 173 17.65 1.08 -21.23
C ASN A 173 18.03 1.59 -22.63
N LYS A 174 18.62 2.78 -22.73
CA LYS A 174 19.12 3.32 -24.01
C LYS A 174 20.22 2.43 -24.60
N LEU A 175 21.21 2.03 -23.79
CA LEU A 175 22.27 1.12 -24.22
C LEU A 175 21.72 -0.23 -24.69
N LYS A 176 20.77 -0.82 -23.92
CA LYS A 176 20.12 -2.08 -24.32
C LYS A 176 19.40 -1.98 -25.66
N LYS A 177 18.72 -0.86 -25.91
CA LYS A 177 18.06 -0.61 -27.21
C LYS A 177 19.06 -0.45 -28.35
N PHE A 178 20.22 0.16 -28.10
CA PHE A 178 21.31 0.25 -29.11
C PHE A 178 21.90 -1.14 -29.40
N GLU A 179 22.18 -1.93 -28.37
CA GLU A 179 22.68 -3.31 -28.53
C GLU A 179 21.73 -4.15 -29.38
N GLN A 180 20.42 -4.11 -29.07
CA GLN A 180 19.42 -4.82 -29.88
C GLN A 180 19.39 -4.41 -31.33
N LYS A 181 19.45 -3.08 -31.60
CA LYS A 181 19.51 -2.59 -32.99
C LYS A 181 20.78 -2.99 -33.73
N MET A 182 21.90 -3.16 -33.02
CA MET A 182 23.16 -3.61 -33.66
C MET A 182 23.12 -5.13 -33.98
N LEU A 183 22.35 -5.91 -33.23
CA LEU A 183 22.20 -7.36 -33.44
C LEU A 183 21.16 -7.70 -34.53
N GLU A 184 20.24 -6.80 -34.82
CA GLU A 184 19.20 -6.96 -35.84
C GLU A 184 19.63 -6.53 -37.25
N ASN A 185 20.83 -5.89 -37.40
CA ASN A 185 21.48 -5.56 -38.65
C ASN A 185 22.62 -6.54 -38.96
#